data_df7f3c59926e2d2b26aeaa1172abaac2
#
_entry.id   df7f3c59926e2d2b26aeaa1172abaac2
#
_cell.length_a   1.000
_cell.length_b   1.000
_cell.length_c   1.000
_cell.angle_alpha   90.00
_cell.angle_beta   90.00
_cell.angle_gamma   90.00
#
_symmetry.space_group_name_H-M   'P 1'
#
loop_
_entity.id
_entity.type
_entity.pdbx_description
1 polymer ?
#
loop_
_entity_poly.entity_id
_entity_poly.type
_entity_poly.pdbx_seq_one_letter_code
_entity_poly.pdbx_strand_id
1 'polypeptide(L)'
;MIFISILTDANLGVYRNKNNGAVFAFGEYIYPLTDKAMWKKYINKEVYTANCDFKEKDLQKIAEEYEFLGRLTPKQTAENLRFIYEHIKTDTELVILLGCEREYKDNKLEAWVNRHNDHKEYNSAVRKEFDGCKNVTLFDVNEYITSDDDFNDSVNHYKKRVYYLMAQKFTEMINAHANADVAKQTSKAKL
;
A
#
# COMPACT_ATOMS: atom_id res chain seq x y z
N MET A 1 -16.15 -3.80 8.26
CA MET A 1 -14.83 -4.30 7.78
C MET A 1 -14.18 -3.25 6.88
N ILE A 2 -12.89 -2.99 7.03
CA ILE A 2 -12.09 -2.05 6.21
C ILE A 2 -10.89 -2.82 5.65
N PHE A 3 -10.61 -2.66 4.35
CA PHE A 3 -9.42 -3.24 3.70
C PHE A 3 -8.42 -2.12 3.38
N ILE A 4 -7.16 -2.31 3.78
CA ILE A 4 -6.06 -1.39 3.49
C ILE A 4 -4.89 -2.18 2.90
N SER A 5 -4.29 -1.67 1.83
CA SER A 5 -3.09 -2.24 1.22
C SER A 5 -1.87 -1.38 1.53
N ILE A 6 -0.75 -2.01 1.87
CA ILE A 6 0.55 -1.34 2.07
C ILE A 6 1.45 -1.39 0.82
N LEU A 7 0.93 -1.91 -0.29
CA LEU A 7 1.74 -2.19 -1.50
C LEU A 7 2.41 -0.95 -2.10
N THR A 8 1.85 0.23 -1.91
CA THR A 8 2.37 1.48 -2.45
C THR A 8 3.28 2.26 -1.50
N ASP A 9 3.25 1.97 -0.20
CA ASP A 9 4.00 2.72 0.82
C ASP A 9 5.51 2.66 0.60
N ALA A 10 6.01 1.51 0.14
CA ALA A 10 7.41 1.31 -0.19
C ALA A 10 7.88 2.06 -1.44
N ASN A 11 6.98 2.72 -2.17
CA ASN A 11 7.23 3.22 -3.52
C ASN A 11 7.07 4.70 -3.70
N LEU A 12 6.06 5.27 -3.06
CA LEU A 12 5.68 6.65 -3.30
C LEU A 12 6.64 7.61 -2.61
N GLY A 13 6.98 8.69 -3.29
CA GLY A 13 7.65 9.82 -2.68
C GLY A 13 6.70 10.58 -1.76
N VAL A 14 7.17 10.97 -0.60
CA VAL A 14 6.41 11.75 0.39
C VAL A 14 6.89 13.19 0.38
N TYR A 15 5.96 14.12 0.34
CA TYR A 15 6.22 15.56 0.25
C TYR A 15 5.46 16.30 1.33
N ARG A 16 6.12 17.31 1.91
CA ARG A 16 5.52 18.22 2.88
C ARG A 16 5.47 19.63 2.33
N ASN A 17 4.30 20.27 2.39
CA ASN A 17 4.17 21.68 2.05
C ASN A 17 4.89 22.55 3.09
N LYS A 18 5.81 23.39 2.62
CA LYS A 18 6.66 24.26 3.47
C LYS A 18 5.87 25.35 4.20
N ASN A 19 4.69 25.72 3.67
CA ASN A 19 3.89 26.83 4.21
C ASN A 19 2.90 26.39 5.28
N ASN A 20 2.27 25.21 5.10
CA ASN A 20 1.18 24.75 5.98
C ASN A 20 1.41 23.38 6.60
N GLY A 21 2.53 22.70 6.26
CA GLY A 21 2.88 21.38 6.80
C GLY A 21 2.07 20.21 6.23
N ALA A 22 1.13 20.44 5.30
CA ALA A 22 0.35 19.35 4.69
C ALA A 22 1.27 18.36 3.98
N VAL A 23 0.97 17.07 4.15
CA VAL A 23 1.76 15.97 3.60
C VAL A 23 0.93 15.22 2.56
N PHE A 24 1.55 14.85 1.44
CA PHE A 24 0.97 13.96 0.43
C PHE A 24 2.00 12.98 -0.10
N ALA A 25 1.54 11.88 -0.70
CA ALA A 25 2.39 10.91 -1.36
C ALA A 25 2.11 10.90 -2.86
N PHE A 26 3.16 10.88 -3.70
CA PHE A 26 3.03 10.85 -5.15
C PHE A 26 4.31 10.39 -5.85
N GLY A 27 4.13 9.81 -7.04
CA GLY A 27 5.23 9.38 -7.91
C GLY A 27 6.11 8.31 -7.28
N GLU A 28 7.26 8.06 -7.88
CA GLU A 28 8.23 7.11 -7.35
C GLU A 28 9.26 7.85 -6.49
N TYR A 29 9.54 7.34 -5.27
CA TYR A 29 10.45 8.01 -4.34
C TYR A 29 11.88 8.17 -4.89
N ILE A 30 12.30 7.31 -5.83
CA ILE A 30 13.62 7.38 -6.49
C ILE A 30 13.70 8.49 -7.55
N TYR A 31 12.56 9.09 -7.91
CA TYR A 31 12.49 10.22 -8.86
C TYR A 31 11.75 11.40 -8.19
N PRO A 32 12.40 12.11 -7.25
CA PRO A 32 11.70 13.19 -6.53
C PRO A 32 11.23 14.31 -7.47
N LEU A 33 9.96 14.72 -7.33
CA LEU A 33 9.38 15.84 -8.09
C LEU A 33 10.11 17.18 -7.83
N THR A 34 10.75 17.30 -6.68
CA THR A 34 11.52 18.48 -6.29
C THR A 34 12.95 18.49 -6.83
N ASP A 35 13.41 17.38 -7.42
CA ASP A 35 14.74 17.28 -8.03
C ASP A 35 14.66 17.62 -9.50
N LYS A 36 15.26 18.76 -9.88
CA LYS A 36 15.30 19.24 -11.27
C LYS A 36 15.91 18.23 -12.24
N ALA A 37 16.86 17.40 -11.79
CA ALA A 37 17.48 16.38 -12.64
C ALA A 37 16.49 15.30 -13.10
N MET A 38 15.39 15.09 -12.31
CA MET A 38 14.37 14.08 -12.58
C MET A 38 13.20 14.60 -13.45
N TRP A 39 13.07 15.92 -13.62
CA TRP A 39 11.89 16.52 -14.28
C TRP A 39 11.65 16.04 -15.71
N LYS A 40 12.70 15.80 -16.48
CA LYS A 40 12.58 15.26 -17.86
C LYS A 40 11.86 13.93 -17.88
N LYS A 41 12.08 13.07 -16.89
CA LYS A 41 11.40 11.75 -16.78
C LYS A 41 9.88 11.91 -16.62
N TYR A 42 9.44 12.88 -15.85
CA TYR A 42 8.01 13.19 -15.67
C TYR A 42 7.39 13.84 -16.91
N ILE A 43 8.07 14.80 -17.52
CA ILE A 43 7.60 15.51 -18.72
C ILE A 43 7.48 14.53 -19.91
N ASN A 44 8.44 13.62 -20.05
CA ASN A 44 8.46 12.61 -21.10
C ASN A 44 7.60 11.37 -20.79
N LYS A 45 6.94 11.32 -19.61
CA LYS A 45 6.15 10.16 -19.16
C LYS A 45 6.95 8.86 -19.07
N GLU A 46 8.23 8.95 -18.73
CA GLU A 46 9.13 7.80 -18.53
C GLU A 46 8.94 7.14 -17.15
N VAL A 47 8.22 7.81 -16.24
CA VAL A 47 7.91 7.35 -14.89
C VAL A 47 6.42 7.44 -14.62
N TYR A 48 5.94 6.78 -13.56
CA TYR A 48 4.54 6.81 -13.19
C TYR A 48 4.07 8.24 -12.86
N THR A 49 3.07 8.73 -13.56
CA THR A 49 2.57 10.10 -13.47
C THR A 49 1.11 10.21 -13.04
N ALA A 50 0.44 9.12 -12.70
CA ALA A 50 -1.00 9.09 -12.39
C ALA A 50 -1.86 9.83 -13.45
N ASN A 51 -1.51 9.70 -14.74
CA ASN A 51 -2.12 10.44 -15.86
C ASN A 51 -1.96 11.97 -15.81
N CYS A 52 -1.00 12.49 -15.05
CA CYS A 52 -0.69 13.91 -15.03
C CYS A 52 0.17 14.32 -16.22
N ASP A 53 -0.14 15.48 -16.81
CA ASP A 53 0.67 16.13 -17.84
C ASP A 53 1.51 17.23 -17.20
N PHE A 54 2.64 16.86 -16.59
CA PHE A 54 3.53 17.82 -15.96
C PHE A 54 4.23 18.71 -16.99
N LYS A 55 4.23 20.01 -16.70
CA LYS A 55 5.07 21.00 -17.38
C LYS A 55 6.16 21.47 -16.43
N GLU A 56 7.27 21.97 -16.98
CA GLU A 56 8.39 22.44 -16.17
C GLU A 56 7.97 23.44 -15.10
N LYS A 57 7.06 24.38 -15.43
CA LYS A 57 6.51 25.35 -14.48
C LYS A 57 5.77 24.74 -13.30
N ASP A 58 5.11 23.58 -13.49
CA ASP A 58 4.36 22.90 -12.43
C ASP A 58 5.34 22.22 -11.47
N LEU A 59 6.38 21.58 -12.02
CA LEU A 59 7.45 20.98 -11.23
C LEU A 59 8.29 22.02 -10.49
N GLN A 60 8.55 23.18 -11.12
CA GLN A 60 9.20 24.30 -10.47
C GLN A 60 8.41 24.77 -9.24
N LYS A 61 7.10 24.96 -9.38
CA LYS A 61 6.22 25.34 -8.27
C LYS A 61 6.23 24.30 -7.15
N ILE A 62 6.20 22.98 -7.50
CA ILE A 62 6.31 21.91 -6.51
C ILE A 62 7.66 22.00 -5.76
N ALA A 63 8.77 22.21 -6.46
CA ALA A 63 10.08 22.34 -5.83
C ALA A 63 10.20 23.56 -4.89
N GLU A 64 9.53 24.65 -5.22
CA GLU A 64 9.47 25.85 -4.39
C GLU A 64 8.62 25.65 -3.13
N GLU A 65 7.44 25.04 -3.28
CA GLU A 65 6.44 24.95 -2.21
C GLU A 65 6.59 23.71 -1.33
N TYR A 66 7.25 22.65 -1.81
CA TYR A 66 7.31 21.37 -1.11
C TYR A 66 8.74 20.92 -0.81
N GLU A 67 8.86 20.19 0.30
CA GLU A 67 10.07 19.47 0.72
C GLU A 67 9.86 17.97 0.48
N PHE A 68 10.83 17.32 -0.14
CA PHE A 68 10.82 15.85 -0.28
C PHE A 68 11.33 15.21 1.00
N LEU A 69 10.54 14.27 1.56
CA LEU A 69 10.84 13.56 2.80
C LEU A 69 11.36 12.14 2.59
N GLY A 70 11.54 11.72 1.33
CA GLY A 70 11.84 10.33 1.02
C GLY A 70 10.57 9.51 0.84
N ARG A 71 10.62 8.22 1.16
CA ARG A 71 9.45 7.33 1.26
C ARG A 71 9.07 7.10 2.72
N LEU A 72 7.88 6.59 2.98
CA LEU A 72 7.55 6.09 4.31
C LEU A 72 8.52 4.96 4.67
N THR A 73 8.99 4.96 5.90
CA THR A 73 9.74 3.82 6.44
C THR A 73 8.77 2.70 6.88
N PRO A 74 9.22 1.44 6.99
CA PRO A 74 8.39 0.35 7.52
C PRO A 74 7.75 0.69 8.87
N LYS A 75 8.49 1.37 9.75
CA LYS A 75 7.99 1.82 11.05
C LYS A 75 6.87 2.86 10.89
N GLN A 76 7.05 3.87 10.05
CA GLN A 76 6.02 4.90 9.81
C GLN A 76 4.75 4.31 9.20
N THR A 77 4.87 3.35 8.27
CA THR A 77 3.71 2.63 7.74
C THR A 77 2.96 1.90 8.85
N ALA A 78 3.65 1.17 9.71
CA ALA A 78 3.03 0.47 10.83
C ALA A 78 2.36 1.45 11.82
N GLU A 79 3.02 2.57 12.16
CA GLU A 79 2.47 3.64 13.01
C GLU A 79 1.21 4.30 12.40
N ASN A 80 1.21 4.57 11.10
CA ASN A 80 0.05 5.12 10.39
C ASN A 80 -1.14 4.14 10.42
N LEU A 81 -0.90 2.85 10.22
CA LEU A 81 -1.93 1.82 10.32
C LEU A 81 -2.44 1.68 11.76
N ARG A 82 -1.56 1.79 12.77
CA ARG A 82 -1.94 1.83 14.19
C ARG A 82 -2.84 3.02 14.48
N PHE A 83 -2.50 4.19 13.98
CA PHE A 83 -3.35 5.38 14.11
C PHE A 83 -4.75 5.14 13.51
N ILE A 84 -4.84 4.54 12.31
CA ILE A 84 -6.14 4.19 11.71
C ILE A 84 -6.90 3.21 12.60
N TYR A 85 -6.25 2.14 13.07
CA TYR A 85 -6.85 1.13 13.94
C TYR A 85 -7.43 1.73 15.22
N GLU A 86 -6.75 2.68 15.84
CA GLU A 86 -7.19 3.34 17.07
C GLU A 86 -8.35 4.33 16.86
N HIS A 87 -8.55 4.80 15.62
CA HIS A 87 -9.59 5.78 15.28
C HIS A 87 -10.80 5.19 14.55
N ILE A 88 -10.79 3.91 14.21
CA ILE A 88 -11.97 3.21 13.69
C ILE A 88 -12.85 2.72 14.84
N LYS A 89 -14.12 2.40 14.54
CA LYS A 89 -15.04 1.86 15.54
C LYS A 89 -14.53 0.52 16.08
N THR A 90 -14.70 0.29 17.36
CA THR A 90 -14.18 -0.89 18.08
C THR A 90 -14.69 -2.24 17.60
N ASP A 91 -15.81 -2.27 16.88
CA ASP A 91 -16.41 -3.46 16.27
C ASP A 91 -16.05 -3.62 14.79
N THR A 92 -15.26 -2.69 14.23
CA THR A 92 -14.79 -2.74 12.85
C THR A 92 -13.57 -3.64 12.73
N GLU A 93 -13.63 -4.61 11.84
CA GLU A 93 -12.47 -5.41 11.47
C GLU A 93 -11.60 -4.67 10.46
N LEU A 94 -10.30 -4.60 10.72
CA LEU A 94 -9.28 -4.06 9.83
C LEU A 94 -8.53 -5.21 9.14
N VAL A 95 -8.60 -5.26 7.82
CA VAL A 95 -7.86 -6.22 7.00
C VAL A 95 -6.71 -5.50 6.32
N ILE A 96 -5.47 -5.89 6.64
CA ILE A 96 -4.26 -5.30 6.08
C ILE A 96 -3.67 -6.25 5.06
N LEU A 97 -3.61 -5.82 3.79
CA LEU A 97 -3.00 -6.59 2.70
C LEU A 97 -1.49 -6.38 2.72
N LEU A 98 -0.77 -7.48 2.97
CA LEU A 98 0.69 -7.52 2.96
C LEU A 98 1.23 -7.61 1.53
N GLY A 99 2.46 -7.14 1.32
CA GLY A 99 3.14 -7.20 0.03
C GLY A 99 3.71 -8.58 -0.28
N CYS A 100 3.92 -8.88 -1.56
CA CYS A 100 4.56 -10.11 -2.00
C CYS A 100 6.06 -10.08 -1.66
N GLU A 101 6.54 -11.10 -0.94
CA GLU A 101 7.93 -11.25 -0.50
C GLU A 101 8.76 -12.14 -1.44
N ARG A 102 8.13 -12.67 -2.48
CA ARG A 102 8.81 -13.52 -3.47
C ARG A 102 9.59 -12.66 -4.47
N GLU A 103 10.83 -13.01 -4.70
CA GLU A 103 11.61 -12.44 -5.80
C GLU A 103 10.96 -12.79 -7.15
N TYR A 104 10.85 -11.81 -8.03
CA TYR A 104 10.42 -11.99 -9.41
C TYR A 104 11.52 -11.49 -10.34
N LYS A 105 12.14 -12.41 -11.08
CA LYS A 105 13.35 -12.13 -11.88
C LYS A 105 13.09 -11.32 -13.13
N ASP A 106 11.87 -11.42 -13.69
CA ASP A 106 11.49 -10.73 -14.94
C ASP A 106 10.85 -9.36 -14.73
N ASN A 107 11.15 -8.72 -13.59
CA ASN A 107 10.72 -7.35 -13.36
C ASN A 107 11.19 -6.42 -14.47
N LYS A 108 10.24 -5.78 -15.17
CA LYS A 108 10.52 -4.91 -16.32
C LYS A 108 11.05 -3.54 -15.95
N LEU A 109 10.88 -3.13 -14.69
CA LEU A 109 11.27 -1.81 -14.18
C LEU A 109 12.39 -1.96 -13.16
N GLU A 110 13.53 -1.34 -13.44
CA GLU A 110 14.71 -1.33 -12.58
C GLU A 110 14.39 -0.88 -11.15
N ALA A 111 13.51 0.11 -11.01
CA ALA A 111 13.04 0.61 -9.72
C ALA A 111 12.33 -0.47 -8.86
N TRP A 112 11.93 -1.59 -9.44
CA TRP A 112 11.13 -2.62 -8.77
C TRP A 112 11.89 -3.94 -8.56
N VAL A 113 13.12 -4.04 -9.01
CA VAL A 113 13.92 -5.28 -8.94
C VAL A 113 14.02 -5.82 -7.50
N ASN A 114 14.19 -4.94 -6.52
CA ASN A 114 14.34 -5.31 -5.11
C ASN A 114 13.07 -5.12 -4.26
N ARG A 115 11.92 -4.86 -4.87
CA ARG A 115 10.69 -4.55 -4.14
C ARG A 115 10.23 -5.66 -3.20
N HIS A 116 10.48 -6.91 -3.52
CA HIS A 116 10.19 -8.04 -2.65
C HIS A 116 10.93 -7.94 -1.29
N ASN A 117 12.15 -7.37 -1.26
CA ASN A 117 12.86 -7.10 -0.01
C ASN A 117 12.23 -5.94 0.77
N ASP A 118 11.84 -4.87 0.09
CA ASP A 118 11.05 -3.81 0.71
C ASP A 118 9.79 -4.39 1.37
N HIS A 119 9.04 -5.22 0.63
CA HIS A 119 7.84 -5.86 1.18
C HIS A 119 8.13 -6.71 2.43
N LYS A 120 9.25 -7.45 2.48
CA LYS A 120 9.64 -8.19 3.69
C LYS A 120 9.81 -7.28 4.90
N GLU A 121 10.46 -6.13 4.73
CA GLU A 121 10.67 -5.18 5.81
C GLU A 121 9.35 -4.54 6.27
N TYR A 122 8.50 -4.10 5.33
CA TYR A 122 7.21 -3.50 5.65
C TYR A 122 6.25 -4.52 6.28
N ASN A 123 6.15 -5.72 5.73
CA ASN A 123 5.35 -6.79 6.28
C ASN A 123 5.81 -7.17 7.70
N SER A 124 7.12 -7.25 7.93
CA SER A 124 7.69 -7.55 9.24
C SER A 124 7.30 -6.49 10.28
N ALA A 125 7.38 -5.21 9.92
CA ALA A 125 6.99 -4.12 10.80
C ALA A 125 5.48 -4.17 11.13
N VAL A 126 4.64 -4.42 10.13
CA VAL A 126 3.19 -4.53 10.31
C VAL A 126 2.82 -5.77 11.14
N ARG A 127 3.42 -6.93 10.87
CA ARG A 127 3.18 -8.14 11.67
C ARG A 127 3.53 -7.91 13.14
N LYS A 128 4.68 -7.28 13.40
CA LYS A 128 5.11 -6.94 14.77
C LYS A 128 4.15 -5.96 15.46
N GLU A 129 3.70 -4.93 14.75
CA GLU A 129 2.84 -3.88 15.29
C GLU A 129 1.46 -4.40 15.67
N PHE A 130 0.93 -5.36 14.90
CA PHE A 130 -0.41 -5.91 15.08
C PHE A 130 -0.45 -7.30 15.72
N ASP A 131 0.68 -7.76 16.25
CA ASP A 131 0.72 -9.04 16.99
C ASP A 131 -0.25 -9.02 18.17
N GLY A 132 -1.12 -10.03 18.22
CA GLY A 132 -2.14 -10.16 19.27
C GLY A 132 -3.27 -9.12 19.22
N CYS A 133 -3.32 -8.23 18.22
CA CYS A 133 -4.41 -7.26 18.09
C CYS A 133 -5.74 -7.94 17.72
N LYS A 134 -6.80 -7.60 18.44
CA LYS A 134 -8.17 -8.05 18.13
C LYS A 134 -8.71 -7.27 16.94
N ASN A 135 -9.57 -7.89 16.15
CA ASN A 135 -10.23 -7.29 14.98
C ASN A 135 -9.23 -6.77 13.93
N VAL A 136 -8.05 -7.39 13.84
CA VAL A 136 -7.08 -7.16 12.75
C VAL A 136 -6.79 -8.50 12.09
N THR A 137 -6.93 -8.54 10.78
CA THR A 137 -6.54 -9.67 9.95
C THR A 137 -5.42 -9.23 9.00
N LEU A 138 -4.29 -9.91 9.05
CA LEU A 138 -3.21 -9.73 8.08
C LEU A 138 -3.46 -10.66 6.90
N PHE A 139 -3.81 -10.09 5.75
CA PHE A 139 -4.01 -10.86 4.52
C PHE A 139 -2.68 -11.02 3.80
N ASP A 140 -2.15 -12.24 3.81
CA ASP A 140 -0.85 -12.54 3.22
C ASP A 140 -1.00 -13.05 1.78
N VAL A 141 -0.65 -12.21 0.80
CA VAL A 141 -0.71 -12.58 -0.62
C VAL A 141 0.26 -13.73 -0.96
N ASN A 142 1.32 -13.91 -0.17
CA ASN A 142 2.32 -14.97 -0.40
C ASN A 142 1.72 -16.39 -0.31
N GLU A 143 0.59 -16.56 0.37
CA GLU A 143 -0.14 -17.84 0.44
C GLU A 143 -0.71 -18.27 -0.93
N TYR A 144 -0.88 -17.34 -1.86
CA TYR A 144 -1.50 -17.55 -3.17
C TYR A 144 -0.51 -17.60 -4.33
N ILE A 145 0.77 -17.24 -4.07
CA ILE A 145 1.84 -17.16 -5.07
C ILE A 145 2.76 -18.37 -4.91
N THR A 146 2.71 -19.28 -5.88
CA THR A 146 3.41 -20.55 -5.84
C THR A 146 4.62 -20.61 -6.77
N SER A 147 4.62 -19.83 -7.84
CA SER A 147 5.68 -19.80 -8.85
C SER A 147 5.80 -18.42 -9.50
N ASP A 148 6.82 -18.24 -10.35
CA ASP A 148 7.00 -17.02 -11.15
C ASP A 148 5.89 -16.84 -12.18
N ASP A 149 5.23 -17.95 -12.59
CA ASP A 149 4.09 -17.91 -13.51
C ASP A 149 2.85 -17.20 -12.90
N ASP A 150 2.84 -16.97 -11.61
CA ASP A 150 1.77 -16.23 -10.94
C ASP A 150 1.89 -14.71 -11.12
N PHE A 151 3.01 -14.22 -11.59
CA PHE A 151 3.22 -12.80 -11.89
C PHE A 151 2.89 -12.46 -13.35
N ASN A 152 2.50 -11.23 -13.57
CA ASN A 152 2.26 -10.69 -14.91
C ASN A 152 3.51 -9.95 -15.45
N ASP A 153 3.98 -8.96 -14.69
CA ASP A 153 5.10 -8.09 -15.08
C ASP A 153 5.90 -7.52 -13.91
N SER A 154 5.39 -7.71 -12.68
CA SER A 154 6.05 -7.24 -11.45
C SER A 154 5.53 -7.98 -10.22
N VAL A 155 6.21 -7.82 -9.08
CA VAL A 155 5.81 -8.41 -7.80
C VAL A 155 4.47 -7.90 -7.26
N ASN A 156 3.88 -6.88 -7.87
CA ASN A 156 2.58 -6.32 -7.49
C ASN A 156 1.48 -6.64 -8.49
N HIS A 157 1.81 -7.22 -9.64
CA HIS A 157 0.85 -7.55 -10.69
C HIS A 157 0.78 -9.05 -10.92
N TYR A 158 -0.33 -9.63 -10.49
CA TYR A 158 -0.52 -11.07 -10.52
C TYR A 158 -1.31 -11.52 -11.73
N LYS A 159 -1.23 -12.80 -12.06
CA LYS A 159 -2.12 -13.45 -13.02
C LYS A 159 -3.55 -13.54 -12.47
N LYS A 160 -4.51 -13.66 -13.38
CA LYS A 160 -5.94 -13.76 -13.05
C LYS A 160 -6.24 -14.82 -11.99
N ARG A 161 -5.50 -15.95 -11.99
CA ARG A 161 -5.65 -17.01 -11.00
C ARG A 161 -5.48 -16.50 -9.58
N VAL A 162 -4.43 -15.74 -9.32
CA VAL A 162 -4.12 -15.21 -7.98
C VAL A 162 -5.21 -14.23 -7.55
N TYR A 163 -5.60 -13.28 -8.41
CA TYR A 163 -6.69 -12.35 -8.11
C TYR A 163 -8.02 -13.06 -7.84
N TYR A 164 -8.31 -14.15 -8.56
CA TYR A 164 -9.50 -14.95 -8.33
C TYR A 164 -9.49 -15.59 -6.95
N LEU A 165 -8.38 -16.20 -6.53
CA LEU A 165 -8.23 -16.79 -5.20
C LEU A 165 -8.34 -15.76 -4.09
N MET A 166 -7.70 -14.59 -4.27
CA MET A 166 -7.84 -13.47 -3.33
C MET A 166 -9.29 -13.00 -3.23
N ALA A 167 -9.99 -12.85 -4.36
CA ALA A 167 -11.40 -12.44 -4.39
C ALA A 167 -12.31 -13.45 -3.69
N GLN A 168 -12.07 -14.75 -3.87
CA GLN A 168 -12.80 -15.80 -3.13
C GLN A 168 -12.59 -15.62 -1.62
N LYS A 169 -11.34 -15.42 -1.18
CA LYS A 169 -11.05 -15.26 0.24
C LYS A 169 -11.66 -13.98 0.82
N PHE A 170 -11.60 -12.87 0.11
CA PHE A 170 -12.29 -11.65 0.54
C PHE A 170 -13.80 -11.85 0.66
N THR A 171 -14.41 -12.57 -0.28
CA THR A 171 -15.84 -12.87 -0.22
C THR A 171 -16.18 -13.72 1.00
N GLU A 172 -15.37 -14.74 1.32
CA GLU A 172 -15.54 -15.55 2.54
C GLU A 172 -15.45 -14.69 3.81
N MET A 173 -14.45 -13.81 3.91
CA MET A 173 -14.26 -12.91 5.05
C MET A 173 -15.44 -11.95 5.23
N ILE A 174 -15.91 -11.32 4.14
CA ILE A 174 -17.05 -10.41 4.16
C ILE A 174 -18.32 -11.13 4.62
N ASN A 175 -18.58 -12.32 4.08
CA ASN A 175 -19.76 -13.12 4.44
C ASN A 175 -19.71 -13.58 5.91
N ALA A 176 -18.54 -14.01 6.40
CA ALA A 176 -18.35 -14.38 7.80
C ALA A 176 -18.62 -13.21 8.74
N HIS A 177 -18.10 -12.02 8.39
CA HIS A 177 -18.33 -10.80 9.17
C HIS A 177 -19.81 -10.40 9.19
N ALA A 178 -20.48 -10.39 8.03
CA ALA A 178 -21.90 -10.08 7.93
C ALA A 178 -22.78 -11.03 8.75
N ASN A 179 -22.49 -12.34 8.72
CA ASN A 179 -23.23 -13.34 9.51
C ASN A 179 -23.02 -13.15 11.01
N ALA A 180 -21.82 -12.78 11.44
CA ALA A 180 -21.53 -12.47 12.85
C ALA A 180 -22.31 -11.25 13.34
N ASP A 181 -22.46 -10.22 12.52
CA ASP A 181 -23.22 -9.02 12.85
C ASP A 181 -24.73 -9.29 12.97
N VAL A 182 -25.29 -10.11 12.07
CA VAL A 182 -26.71 -10.56 12.16
C VAL A 182 -26.94 -11.34 13.46
N ALA A 183 -26.03 -12.24 13.82
CA ALA A 183 -26.14 -13.03 15.06
C ALA A 183 -26.12 -12.14 16.32
N LYS A 184 -25.24 -11.11 16.37
CA LYS A 184 -25.17 -10.15 17.46
C LYS A 184 -26.47 -9.32 17.60
N GLN A 185 -27.05 -8.87 16.48
CA GLN A 185 -28.29 -8.11 16.46
C GLN A 185 -29.47 -8.95 16.95
N THR A 186 -29.56 -10.20 16.51
CA THR A 186 -30.62 -11.14 16.93
C THR A 186 -30.55 -11.46 18.42
N SER A 187 -29.35 -11.53 18.98
CA SER A 187 -29.15 -11.77 20.42
C SER A 187 -29.56 -10.57 21.28
N LYS A 188 -29.31 -9.34 20.79
CA LYS A 188 -29.72 -8.10 21.48
C LYS A 188 -31.23 -7.84 21.44
N ALA A 189 -31.93 -8.34 20.42
CA ALA A 189 -33.38 -8.19 20.30
C ALA A 189 -34.19 -9.17 21.17
N LYS A 190 -33.53 -10.13 21.82
CA LYS A 190 -34.16 -11.12 22.71
C LYS A 190 -34.01 -10.80 24.21
N LEU A 191 -33.34 -9.73 24.53
CA LEU A 191 -33.18 -9.16 25.91
C LEU A 191 -34.08 -7.94 26.09
#